data_b9b7d2b37ad6307107f0615b37a63fba
#
_entry.id   b9b7d2b37ad6307107f0615b37a63fba
#
_cell.length_a   1.000
_cell.length_b   1.000
_cell.length_c   1.000
_cell.angle_alpha   90.00
_cell.angle_beta   90.00
_cell.angle_gamma   90.00
#
_symmetry.space_group_name_H-M   'P 1'
#
loop_
_entity.id
_entity.type
_entity.pdbx_description
1 polymer ?
#
loop_
_entity_poly.entity_id
_entity_poly.type
_entity_poly.pdbx_seq_one_letter_code
_entity_poly.pdbx_strand_id
1 'polypeptide(L)'
;IFYFNIVMNHTVFVPIVNTKGDVMGKAIASEAINRKNDYINPVIRIAVASHGMLFLLPRPKCNVFEKDKIDLLMEGYLIYGETLEQGAHRILRQTLPTAPLDHLHFNFMYHFENEATNRLVYLFTLDLDDDSILCNKNFKGGKLWTFQQMEHNLGRNFFSSCLEYEFEHLEAIIYTREKYKES
;
A
#
# COMPACT_ATOMS: atom_id res chain seq x y z
N ILE A 1 -8.27 -8.25 2.37
CA ILE A 1 -8.51 -9.67 1.97
C ILE A 1 -7.23 -10.32 1.43
N PHE A 2 -6.23 -9.60 0.96
CA PHE A 2 -5.08 -10.18 0.26
C PHE A 2 -3.80 -10.39 1.09
N TYR A 3 -3.77 -9.97 2.35
CA TYR A 3 -2.62 -10.20 3.24
C TYR A 3 -2.33 -11.67 3.53
N PHE A 4 -3.32 -12.56 3.38
CA PHE A 4 -3.24 -13.94 3.87
C PHE A 4 -2.87 -15.00 2.83
N ASN A 5 -2.92 -14.71 1.53
CA ASN A 5 -2.67 -15.74 0.52
C ASN A 5 -1.19 -16.15 0.37
N ILE A 6 -0.26 -15.38 0.91
CA ILE A 6 1.18 -15.72 0.86
C ILE A 6 1.55 -16.79 1.92
N VAL A 7 0.77 -16.90 2.99
CA VAL A 7 1.17 -17.67 4.19
C VAL A 7 0.71 -19.15 4.18
N MET A 8 -0.16 -19.56 3.27
CA MET A 8 -0.88 -20.82 3.47
C MET A 8 -0.27 -22.08 2.84
N ASN A 9 0.74 -22.04 1.95
CA ASN A 9 1.17 -23.29 1.30
C ASN A 9 2.66 -23.51 1.00
N HIS A 10 3.55 -22.56 1.21
CA HIS A 10 4.99 -22.78 1.02
C HIS A 10 5.80 -21.86 1.93
N THR A 11 7.02 -22.25 2.28
CA THR A 11 7.98 -21.41 2.99
C THR A 11 8.35 -20.21 2.09
N VAL A 12 7.60 -19.13 2.18
CA VAL A 12 7.87 -17.88 1.47
C VAL A 12 8.89 -17.09 2.27
N PHE A 13 9.96 -16.64 1.62
CA PHE A 13 10.93 -15.75 2.22
C PHE A 13 10.67 -14.31 1.80
N VAL A 14 10.82 -13.39 2.75
CA VAL A 14 10.86 -11.94 2.51
C VAL A 14 12.29 -11.45 2.72
N PRO A 15 12.75 -10.45 1.96
CA PRO A 15 14.06 -9.87 2.22
C PRO A 15 14.07 -9.10 3.53
N ILE A 16 15.20 -9.08 4.20
CA ILE A 16 15.55 -8.17 5.27
C ILE A 16 16.42 -7.09 4.66
N VAL A 17 16.07 -5.84 4.85
CA VAL A 17 16.78 -4.72 4.23
C VAL A 17 17.29 -3.73 5.29
N ASN A 18 18.23 -2.87 4.91
CA ASN A 18 18.58 -1.69 5.67
C ASN A 18 17.67 -0.50 5.28
N THR A 19 17.86 0.65 5.91
CA THR A 19 17.07 1.87 5.61
C THR A 19 17.30 2.44 4.21
N LYS A 20 18.33 1.98 3.48
CA LYS A 20 18.60 2.35 2.09
C LYS A 20 17.99 1.38 1.08
N GLY A 21 17.43 0.26 1.55
CA GLY A 21 16.85 -0.79 0.69
C GLY A 21 17.84 -1.87 0.26
N ASP A 22 19.08 -1.85 0.76
CA ASP A 22 20.05 -2.90 0.46
C ASP A 22 19.63 -4.19 1.19
N VAL A 23 19.66 -5.32 0.46
CA VAL A 23 19.30 -6.63 1.01
C VAL A 23 20.41 -7.14 1.94
N MET A 24 20.07 -7.29 3.22
CA MET A 24 20.98 -7.79 4.27
C MET A 24 20.81 -9.30 4.53
N GLY A 25 19.68 -9.86 4.12
CA GLY A 25 19.33 -11.25 4.36
C GLY A 25 17.91 -11.58 3.95
N LYS A 26 17.41 -12.71 4.46
CA LYS A 26 16.01 -13.12 4.28
C LYS A 26 15.47 -13.78 5.54
N ALA A 27 14.15 -13.67 5.74
CA ALA A 27 13.43 -14.34 6.81
C ALA A 27 12.19 -15.06 6.25
N ILE A 28 11.68 -16.03 7.00
CA ILE A 28 10.40 -16.67 6.69
C ILE A 28 9.29 -15.64 6.89
N ALA A 29 8.44 -15.47 5.89
CA ALA A 29 7.39 -14.44 5.88
C ALA A 29 6.49 -14.51 7.12
N SER A 30 6.09 -15.69 7.57
CA SER A 30 5.26 -15.86 8.76
C SER A 30 5.92 -15.39 10.07
N GLU A 31 7.24 -15.42 10.15
CA GLU A 31 8.00 -14.94 11.30
C GLU A 31 8.27 -13.43 11.21
N ALA A 32 8.59 -12.95 10.01
CA ALA A 32 8.94 -11.55 9.77
C ALA A 32 7.72 -10.60 9.83
N ILE A 33 6.55 -11.06 9.38
CA ILE A 33 5.35 -10.22 9.21
C ILE A 33 4.58 -10.03 10.52
N ASN A 34 4.56 -11.01 11.40
CA ASN A 34 3.66 -11.06 12.55
C ASN A 34 4.23 -10.44 13.85
N ARG A 35 5.45 -9.92 13.81
CA ARG A 35 6.11 -9.34 14.99
C ARG A 35 6.87 -8.08 14.60
N LYS A 36 6.92 -7.10 15.51
CA LYS A 36 7.97 -6.10 15.45
C LYS A 36 9.29 -6.83 15.68
N ASN A 37 10.11 -6.88 14.66
CA ASN A 37 11.45 -7.44 14.72
C ASN A 37 12.46 -6.31 14.64
N ASP A 38 13.72 -6.61 15.00
CA ASP A 38 14.87 -5.75 14.70
C ASP A 38 15.14 -5.66 13.19
N TYR A 39 14.31 -6.33 12.38
CA TYR A 39 14.44 -6.37 10.93
C TYR A 39 13.53 -5.33 10.29
N ILE A 40 14.05 -4.70 9.23
CA ILE A 40 13.26 -3.86 8.34
C ILE A 40 12.74 -4.71 7.21
N ASN A 41 11.41 -4.78 7.07
CA ASN A 41 10.75 -5.52 6.00
C ASN A 41 10.32 -4.57 4.89
N PRO A 42 10.68 -4.85 3.61
CA PRO A 42 10.21 -4.05 2.49
C PRO A 42 8.74 -4.34 2.20
N VAL A 43 7.95 -3.27 2.15
CA VAL A 43 6.52 -3.29 1.90
C VAL A 43 6.20 -2.39 0.72
N ILE A 44 5.41 -2.88 -0.21
CA ILE A 44 4.88 -2.10 -1.33
C ILE A 44 3.46 -1.67 -0.97
N ARG A 45 3.18 -0.38 -1.10
CA ARG A 45 1.85 0.20 -0.98
C ARG A 45 1.47 0.87 -2.30
N ILE A 46 0.23 0.66 -2.74
CA ILE A 46 -0.26 1.23 -4.01
C ILE A 46 -1.53 2.04 -3.71
N ALA A 47 -1.42 3.34 -3.86
CA ALA A 47 -2.54 4.27 -3.78
C ALA A 47 -3.26 4.31 -5.12
N VAL A 48 -4.54 4.01 -5.12
CA VAL A 48 -5.38 4.08 -6.34
C VAL A 48 -6.06 5.44 -6.38
N ALA A 49 -5.79 6.19 -7.44
CA ALA A 49 -6.37 7.49 -7.68
C ALA A 49 -7.31 7.46 -8.89
N SER A 50 -8.38 8.22 -8.83
CA SER A 50 -9.27 8.50 -9.95
C SER A 50 -9.90 9.88 -9.78
N HIS A 51 -9.90 10.70 -10.84
CA HIS A 51 -10.48 12.05 -10.83
C HIS A 51 -10.00 12.92 -9.66
N GLY A 52 -8.71 12.88 -9.34
CA GLY A 52 -8.12 13.64 -8.23
C GLY A 52 -8.50 13.17 -6.82
N MET A 53 -9.15 12.01 -6.70
CA MET A 53 -9.56 11.39 -5.43
C MET A 53 -8.80 10.10 -5.19
N LEU A 54 -8.67 9.69 -3.92
CA LEU A 54 -8.08 8.42 -3.51
C LEU A 54 -9.16 7.38 -3.19
N PHE A 55 -8.99 6.16 -3.68
CA PHE A 55 -9.82 5.04 -3.28
C PHE A 55 -9.30 4.41 -2.00
N LEU A 56 -10.09 4.54 -0.95
CA LEU A 56 -9.77 4.02 0.39
C LEU A 56 -10.86 3.06 0.86
N LEU A 57 -10.47 2.10 1.71
CA LEU A 57 -11.41 1.15 2.30
C LEU A 57 -11.02 0.78 3.74
N PRO A 58 -11.99 0.26 4.52
CA PRO A 58 -11.71 -0.24 5.87
C PRO A 58 -10.72 -1.42 5.82
N ARG A 59 -9.72 -1.40 6.68
CA ARG A 59 -8.82 -2.54 6.88
C ARG A 59 -9.60 -3.76 7.37
N PRO A 60 -9.27 -4.97 6.89
CA PRO A 60 -9.93 -6.18 7.33
C PRO A 60 -9.77 -6.40 8.85
N LYS A 61 -10.82 -6.92 9.50
CA LYS A 61 -10.83 -7.23 10.94
C LYS A 61 -9.80 -8.28 11.36
N CYS A 62 -9.33 -9.09 10.42
CA CYS A 62 -8.28 -10.08 10.65
C CYS A 62 -6.87 -9.47 10.73
N ASN A 63 -6.69 -8.21 10.37
CA ASN A 63 -5.43 -7.53 10.54
C ASN A 63 -5.11 -7.38 12.04
N VAL A 64 -3.89 -7.74 12.41
CA VAL A 64 -3.42 -7.62 13.81
C VAL A 64 -3.26 -6.15 14.19
N PHE A 65 -2.85 -5.31 13.21
CA PHE A 65 -2.56 -3.90 13.42
C PHE A 65 -3.63 -3.01 12.80
N GLU A 66 -4.05 -1.98 13.55
CA GLU A 66 -4.92 -0.91 13.06
C GLU A 66 -6.22 -1.40 12.42
N LYS A 67 -6.89 -2.34 13.11
CA LYS A 67 -8.20 -2.87 12.70
C LYS A 67 -9.20 -1.74 12.47
N ASP A 68 -10.07 -1.95 11.49
CA ASP A 68 -11.21 -1.07 11.19
C ASP A 68 -10.83 0.37 10.77
N LYS A 69 -9.55 0.72 10.73
CA LYS A 69 -9.11 2.00 10.18
C LYS A 69 -9.23 2.01 8.66
N ILE A 70 -9.41 3.20 8.11
CA ILE A 70 -9.42 3.41 6.66
C ILE A 70 -7.99 3.48 6.15
N ASP A 71 -7.73 2.82 5.02
CA ASP A 71 -6.39 2.72 4.44
C ASP A 71 -6.44 2.56 2.92
N LEU A 72 -5.27 2.53 2.28
CA LEU A 72 -5.09 2.21 0.87
C LEU A 72 -5.61 0.81 0.54
N LEU A 73 -6.06 0.63 -0.70
CA LEU A 73 -6.58 -0.66 -1.20
C LEU A 73 -5.54 -1.76 -1.19
N MET A 74 -4.30 -1.42 -1.53
CA MET A 74 -3.26 -2.42 -1.78
C MET A 74 -2.02 -2.17 -0.91
N GLU A 75 -1.65 -3.22 -0.18
CA GLU A 75 -0.38 -3.31 0.53
C GLU A 75 0.12 -4.76 0.48
N GLY A 76 1.40 -4.97 0.31
CA GLY A 76 1.99 -6.31 0.31
C GLY A 76 3.50 -6.30 0.50
N TYR A 77 4.04 -7.42 0.98
CA TYR A 77 5.48 -7.59 1.16
C TYR A 77 6.17 -7.93 -0.15
N LEU A 78 7.39 -7.41 -0.32
CA LEU A 78 8.28 -7.87 -1.36
C LEU A 78 8.69 -9.32 -1.05
N ILE A 79 8.71 -10.19 -2.05
CA ILE A 79 9.17 -11.58 -1.92
C ILE A 79 10.68 -11.61 -2.21
N TYR A 80 11.43 -12.42 -1.47
CA TYR A 80 12.86 -12.56 -1.70
C TYR A 80 13.16 -13.06 -3.11
N GLY A 81 13.97 -12.30 -3.84
CA GLY A 81 14.30 -12.55 -5.24
C GLY A 81 13.46 -11.79 -6.27
N GLU A 82 12.36 -11.14 -5.86
CA GLU A 82 11.61 -10.21 -6.72
C GLU A 82 12.36 -8.88 -6.85
N THR A 83 12.27 -8.27 -8.03
CA THR A 83 12.52 -6.84 -8.17
C THR A 83 11.35 -6.05 -7.60
N LEU A 84 11.57 -4.77 -7.32
CA LEU A 84 10.51 -3.88 -6.83
C LEU A 84 9.32 -3.82 -7.80
N GLU A 85 9.60 -3.74 -9.10
CA GLU A 85 8.59 -3.73 -10.16
C GLU A 85 7.79 -5.04 -10.21
N GLN A 86 8.46 -6.19 -10.14
CA GLN A 86 7.80 -7.49 -10.10
C GLN A 86 6.86 -7.61 -8.91
N GLY A 87 7.30 -7.17 -7.74
CA GLY A 87 6.47 -7.15 -6.53
C GLY A 87 5.25 -6.25 -6.67
N ALA A 88 5.41 -5.03 -7.20
CA ALA A 88 4.31 -4.09 -7.43
C ALA A 88 3.30 -4.63 -8.46
N HIS A 89 3.76 -5.19 -9.56
CA HIS A 89 2.91 -5.84 -10.57
C HIS A 89 2.15 -7.04 -9.99
N ARG A 90 2.80 -7.87 -9.18
CA ARG A 90 2.14 -9.01 -8.52
C ARG A 90 1.00 -8.53 -7.61
N ILE A 91 1.25 -7.54 -6.75
CA ILE A 91 0.25 -6.99 -5.82
C ILE A 91 -0.90 -6.37 -6.59
N LEU A 92 -0.61 -5.59 -7.63
CA LEU A 92 -1.64 -5.01 -8.48
C LEU A 92 -2.51 -6.08 -9.15
N ARG A 93 -1.90 -7.07 -9.81
CA ARG A 93 -2.63 -8.13 -10.51
C ARG A 93 -3.47 -9.01 -9.59
N GLN A 94 -3.04 -9.20 -8.35
CA GLN A 94 -3.83 -9.94 -7.36
C GLN A 94 -5.08 -9.20 -6.91
N THR A 95 -5.08 -7.87 -6.95
CA THR A 95 -6.17 -7.03 -6.44
C THR A 95 -7.05 -6.49 -7.57
N LEU A 96 -6.43 -5.96 -8.61
CA LEU A 96 -7.05 -5.38 -9.80
C LEU A 96 -6.46 -6.01 -11.07
N PRO A 97 -6.89 -7.22 -11.46
CA PRO A 97 -6.27 -7.98 -12.58
C PRO A 97 -6.29 -7.26 -13.93
N THR A 98 -7.28 -6.39 -14.15
CA THR A 98 -7.49 -5.67 -15.40
C THR A 98 -6.91 -4.27 -15.43
N ALA A 99 -6.34 -3.81 -14.30
CA ALA A 99 -5.78 -2.45 -14.23
C ALA A 99 -4.59 -2.27 -15.20
N PRO A 100 -4.45 -1.09 -15.82
CA PRO A 100 -3.34 -0.80 -16.73
C PRO A 100 -2.02 -0.71 -15.95
N LEU A 101 -1.00 -1.48 -16.37
CA LEU A 101 0.31 -1.49 -15.71
C LEU A 101 1.12 -0.22 -15.98
N ASP A 102 0.94 0.38 -17.14
CA ASP A 102 1.57 1.63 -17.56
C ASP A 102 1.10 2.86 -16.76
N HIS A 103 -0.01 2.73 -16.04
CA HIS A 103 -0.50 3.75 -15.11
C HIS A 103 0.01 3.55 -13.66
N LEU A 104 0.84 2.53 -13.42
CA LEU A 104 1.45 2.28 -12.12
C LEU A 104 2.80 3.00 -12.03
N HIS A 105 2.93 3.94 -11.09
CA HIS A 105 4.12 4.77 -10.95
C HIS A 105 4.74 4.64 -9.57
N PHE A 106 6.05 4.37 -9.50
CA PHE A 106 6.81 4.50 -8.27
C PHE A 106 6.99 5.99 -7.93
N ASN A 107 6.78 6.37 -6.67
CA ASN A 107 6.93 7.75 -6.23
C ASN A 107 8.15 7.92 -5.33
N PHE A 108 8.16 7.27 -4.17
CA PHE A 108 9.27 7.36 -3.22
C PHE A 108 9.28 6.16 -2.25
N MET A 109 10.36 6.04 -1.50
CA MET A 109 10.44 5.11 -0.38
C MET A 109 10.68 5.86 0.92
N TYR A 110 10.22 5.29 2.04
CA TYR A 110 10.45 5.83 3.37
C TYR A 110 10.52 4.72 4.41
N HIS A 111 11.28 4.98 5.48
CA HIS A 111 11.33 4.10 6.63
C HIS A 111 10.19 4.46 7.60
N PHE A 112 9.37 3.48 7.93
CA PHE A 112 8.27 3.62 8.86
C PHE A 112 8.42 2.66 10.03
N GLU A 113 8.49 3.21 11.23
CA GLU A 113 8.61 2.45 12.46
C GLU A 113 7.65 2.98 13.52
N ASN A 114 6.95 2.07 14.19
CA ASN A 114 6.15 2.32 15.38
C ASN A 114 6.24 1.13 16.34
N GLU A 115 5.42 1.09 17.40
CA GLU A 115 5.43 -0.01 18.38
C GLU A 115 5.10 -1.38 17.75
N ALA A 116 4.39 -1.41 16.65
CA ALA A 116 3.86 -2.63 16.01
C ALA A 116 4.66 -3.11 14.80
N THR A 117 5.41 -2.23 14.12
CA THR A 117 6.04 -2.56 12.85
C THR A 117 7.31 -1.76 12.59
N ASN A 118 8.22 -2.36 11.83
CA ASN A 118 9.44 -1.75 11.30
C ASN A 118 9.53 -2.09 9.80
N ARG A 119 9.33 -1.10 8.92
CA ARG A 119 9.15 -1.31 7.49
C ARG A 119 9.92 -0.30 6.65
N LEU A 120 10.42 -0.75 5.52
CA LEU A 120 10.80 0.13 4.42
C LEU A 120 9.67 0.13 3.40
N VAL A 121 8.94 1.22 3.32
CA VAL A 121 7.76 1.34 2.45
C VAL A 121 8.15 1.90 1.10
N TYR A 122 7.71 1.24 0.03
CA TYR A 122 7.79 1.71 -1.34
C TYR A 122 6.39 2.11 -1.80
N LEU A 123 6.16 3.41 -1.94
CA LEU A 123 4.86 3.95 -2.32
C LEU A 123 4.75 4.10 -3.84
N PHE A 124 3.71 3.48 -4.37
CA PHE A 124 3.27 3.60 -5.76
C PHE A 124 1.92 4.31 -5.82
N THR A 125 1.62 4.90 -6.96
CA THR A 125 0.26 5.33 -7.33
C THR A 125 -0.17 4.63 -8.61
N LEU A 126 -1.45 4.30 -8.67
CA LEU A 126 -2.14 3.83 -9.86
C LEU A 126 -3.21 4.85 -10.21
N ASP A 127 -3.10 5.46 -11.40
CA ASP A 127 -4.10 6.41 -11.89
C ASP A 127 -5.11 5.70 -12.79
N LEU A 128 -6.40 5.82 -12.47
CA LEU A 128 -7.49 5.23 -13.24
C LEU A 128 -8.30 6.34 -13.92
N ASP A 129 -8.46 6.23 -15.23
CA ASP A 129 -9.37 7.07 -16.00
C ASP A 129 -10.82 6.60 -15.88
N ASP A 130 -11.02 5.29 -15.65
CA ASP A 130 -12.30 4.64 -15.40
C ASP A 130 -12.26 3.91 -14.04
N ASP A 131 -13.07 4.37 -13.10
CA ASP A 131 -13.17 3.81 -11.75
C ASP A 131 -14.16 2.65 -11.64
N SER A 132 -14.77 2.22 -12.73
CA SER A 132 -15.75 1.10 -12.76
C SER A 132 -15.15 -0.20 -12.20
N ILE A 133 -13.84 -0.42 -12.36
CA ILE A 133 -13.14 -1.58 -11.81
C ILE A 133 -13.11 -1.59 -10.27
N LEU A 134 -13.33 -0.42 -9.63
CA LEU A 134 -13.44 -0.27 -8.18
C LEU A 134 -14.83 -0.65 -7.66
N CYS A 135 -15.84 -0.71 -8.53
CA CYS A 135 -17.20 -1.15 -8.21
C CYS A 135 -17.27 -2.66 -8.02
N ASN A 136 -16.43 -3.21 -7.13
CA ASN A 136 -16.31 -4.64 -6.89
C ASN A 136 -16.83 -4.99 -5.50
N LYS A 137 -17.68 -6.03 -5.41
CA LYS A 137 -18.24 -6.52 -4.13
C LYS A 137 -17.16 -6.93 -3.10
N ASN A 138 -15.94 -7.21 -3.55
CA ASN A 138 -14.82 -7.53 -2.69
C ASN A 138 -14.25 -6.30 -1.96
N PHE A 139 -14.54 -5.08 -2.44
CA PHE A 139 -14.08 -3.82 -1.84
C PHE A 139 -15.16 -3.20 -0.95
N LYS A 140 -15.78 -4.04 -0.11
CA LYS A 140 -16.87 -3.62 0.77
C LYS A 140 -16.47 -2.46 1.68
N GLY A 141 -17.22 -1.37 1.60
CA GLY A 141 -16.96 -0.14 2.34
C GLY A 141 -15.90 0.77 1.70
N GLY A 142 -15.32 0.35 0.56
CA GLY A 142 -14.41 1.19 -0.21
C GLY A 142 -15.16 2.31 -0.93
N LYS A 143 -14.55 3.48 -0.99
CA LYS A 143 -15.05 4.64 -1.74
C LYS A 143 -13.92 5.59 -2.12
N LEU A 144 -14.19 6.45 -3.09
CA LEU A 144 -13.33 7.57 -3.42
C LEU A 144 -13.46 8.67 -2.36
N TRP A 145 -12.34 9.21 -1.94
CA TRP A 145 -12.22 10.30 -0.97
C TRP A 145 -11.50 11.48 -1.61
N THR A 146 -12.05 12.69 -1.46
CA THR A 146 -11.31 13.91 -1.76
C THR A 146 -10.29 14.18 -0.65
N PHE A 147 -9.19 14.87 -0.98
CA PHE A 147 -8.19 15.26 0.02
C PHE A 147 -8.78 16.15 1.11
N GLN A 148 -9.73 17.03 0.77
CA GLN A 148 -10.46 17.84 1.75
C GLN A 148 -11.25 16.98 2.76
N GLN A 149 -11.90 15.90 2.30
CA GLN A 149 -12.59 14.96 3.21
C GLN A 149 -11.61 14.22 4.10
N MET A 150 -10.43 13.87 3.57
CA MET A 150 -9.38 13.21 4.35
C MET A 150 -8.82 14.15 5.41
N GLU A 151 -8.48 15.39 5.05
CA GLU A 151 -7.93 16.41 5.96
C GLU A 151 -8.79 16.59 7.22
N HIS A 152 -10.12 16.62 7.07
CA HIS A 152 -11.05 16.71 8.20
C HIS A 152 -10.98 15.54 9.19
N ASN A 153 -10.38 14.42 8.80
CA ASN A 153 -10.28 13.20 9.59
C ASN A 153 -8.85 12.87 10.06
N LEU A 154 -7.85 13.63 9.63
CA LEU A 154 -6.47 13.46 10.07
C LEU A 154 -6.34 13.65 11.59
N GLY A 155 -5.46 12.85 12.21
CA GLY A 155 -5.18 12.91 13.65
C GLY A 155 -6.33 12.46 14.56
N ARG A 156 -7.45 11.96 13.99
CA ARG A 156 -8.63 11.51 14.74
C ARG A 156 -8.69 9.99 14.92
N ASN A 157 -7.57 9.32 14.73
CA ASN A 157 -7.49 7.86 14.80
C ASN A 157 -8.41 7.13 13.80
N PHE A 158 -8.72 7.78 12.67
CA PHE A 158 -9.62 7.28 11.64
C PHE A 158 -8.87 6.55 10.52
N PHE A 159 -7.74 7.10 10.10
CA PHE A 159 -6.87 6.50 9.08
C PHE A 159 -5.76 5.63 9.71
N SER A 160 -5.17 4.74 8.91
CA SER A 160 -3.96 4.04 9.32
C SER A 160 -2.80 5.03 9.49
N SER A 161 -1.87 4.71 10.38
CA SER A 161 -0.71 5.57 10.63
C SER A 161 0.15 5.79 9.39
N CYS A 162 0.26 4.75 8.53
CA CYS A 162 0.96 4.88 7.25
C CYS A 162 0.25 5.86 6.31
N LEU A 163 -1.08 5.78 6.20
CA LEU A 163 -1.85 6.69 5.34
C LEU A 163 -1.79 8.14 5.85
N GLU A 164 -1.83 8.35 7.17
CA GLU A 164 -1.64 9.70 7.74
C GLU A 164 -0.25 10.27 7.42
N TYR A 165 0.79 9.43 7.47
CA TYR A 165 2.14 9.84 7.06
C TYR A 165 2.25 10.16 5.57
N GLU A 166 1.55 9.40 4.72
CA GLU A 166 1.58 9.54 3.26
C GLU A 166 0.71 10.69 2.73
N PHE A 167 -0.20 11.23 3.54
CA PHE A 167 -1.25 12.14 3.11
C PHE A 167 -0.75 13.33 2.29
N GLU A 168 0.16 14.14 2.84
CA GLU A 168 0.69 15.35 2.18
C GLU A 168 1.41 15.01 0.87
N HIS A 169 2.14 13.90 0.85
CA HIS A 169 2.85 13.44 -0.34
C HIS A 169 1.88 12.98 -1.44
N LEU A 170 0.85 12.21 -1.07
CA LEU A 170 -0.16 11.75 -2.01
C LEU A 170 -0.97 12.92 -2.58
N GLU A 171 -1.35 13.89 -1.74
CA GLU A 171 -2.04 15.09 -2.19
C GLU A 171 -1.20 15.85 -3.23
N ALA A 172 0.07 16.13 -2.93
CA ALA A 172 0.96 16.84 -3.84
C ALA A 172 1.16 16.10 -5.18
N ILE A 173 1.35 14.78 -5.14
CA ILE A 173 1.55 13.95 -6.33
C ILE A 173 0.29 13.97 -7.21
N ILE A 174 -0.86 13.72 -6.63
CA ILE A 174 -2.12 13.59 -7.38
C ILE A 174 -2.58 14.94 -7.90
N TYR A 175 -2.49 16.00 -7.10
CA TYR A 175 -2.80 17.37 -7.54
C TYR A 175 -1.93 17.79 -8.73
N THR A 176 -0.62 17.50 -8.67
CA THR A 176 0.30 17.84 -9.76
C THR A 176 -0.07 17.10 -11.04
N ARG A 177 -0.42 15.83 -10.96
CA ARG A 177 -0.81 15.02 -12.15
C ARG A 177 -2.10 15.50 -12.77
N GLU A 178 -3.14 15.78 -11.98
CA GLU A 178 -4.41 16.31 -12.51
C GLU A 178 -4.19 17.64 -13.26
N LYS A 179 -3.36 18.52 -12.73
CA LYS A 179 -3.03 19.78 -13.40
C LYS A 179 -2.37 19.59 -14.77
N TYR A 180 -1.56 18.53 -14.94
CA TYR A 180 -0.94 18.23 -16.25
C TYR A 180 -1.86 17.50 -17.21
N LYS A 181 -2.94 16.87 -16.74
CA LYS A 181 -3.97 16.28 -17.64
C LYS A 181 -4.86 17.34 -18.27
N GLU A 182 -5.04 18.49 -17.60
CA GLU A 182 -5.87 19.61 -18.08
C GLU A 182 -5.11 20.57 -19.03
N SER A 183 -3.81 20.43 -19.18
CA SER A 183 -2.95 21.27 -20.03
C SER A 183 -2.67 20.62 -21.40
#